data_d854872338b678d7dffff0c443afa118
#
_entry.id   d854872338b678d7dffff0c443afa118
#
_cell.length_a   1.000
_cell.length_b   1.000
_cell.length_c   1.000
_cell.angle_alpha   90.00
_cell.angle_beta   90.00
_cell.angle_gamma   90.00
#
_symmetry.space_group_name_H-M   'P 1'
#
loop_
_entity.id
_entity.type
_entity.pdbx_description
1 polymer ?
#
loop_
_entity_poly.entity_id
_entity_poly.type
_entity_poly.pdbx_seq_one_letter_code
_entity_poly.pdbx_strand_id
1 'polypeptide(L)'
;YWEQVIKLNDYQKHRFAKKIINNLFNTVNGKKITFLGWAFKKDTNDTRESAAIYVADQLIEDGANIHIYDPKVTESKIKSDLTYLWELNGISENRILKKLTQVFVYDKAIDAFKDSHAIAVLTEWEEFKNYNWKNIYKEMYKPAFLFDGRNILCAEELREIGFEYYQIGKI
;
A
#
# COMPACT_ATOMS: atom_id res chain seq x y z
N TYR A 1 6.91 -23.59 -16.38
CA TYR A 1 6.55 -22.25 -16.85
C TYR A 1 5.69 -21.48 -15.83
N TRP A 2 4.58 -22.05 -15.40
CA TRP A 2 3.68 -21.42 -14.42
C TRP A 2 4.32 -21.19 -13.06
N GLU A 3 5.11 -22.12 -12.58
CA GLU A 3 5.86 -21.96 -11.32
C GLU A 3 6.85 -20.80 -11.36
N GLN A 4 7.46 -20.56 -12.52
CA GLN A 4 8.39 -19.44 -12.71
C GLN A 4 7.66 -18.10 -12.72
N VAL A 5 6.46 -18.03 -13.32
CA VAL A 5 5.61 -16.84 -13.32
C VAL A 5 5.15 -16.47 -11.90
N ILE A 6 4.71 -17.47 -11.13
CA ILE A 6 4.32 -17.29 -9.73
C ILE A 6 5.49 -16.78 -8.91
N LYS A 7 6.65 -17.39 -9.00
CA LYS A 7 7.87 -16.96 -8.29
C LYS A 7 8.30 -15.54 -8.65
N LEU A 8 8.15 -15.15 -9.91
CA LEU A 8 8.47 -13.81 -10.36
C LEU A 8 7.51 -12.78 -9.77
N ASN A 9 6.21 -13.07 -9.75
CA ASN A 9 5.20 -12.21 -9.16
C ASN A 9 5.41 -12.04 -7.65
N ASP A 10 5.70 -13.10 -6.93
CA ASP A 10 6.00 -13.08 -5.50
C ASP A 10 7.27 -12.28 -5.21
N TYR A 11 8.28 -12.43 -6.05
CA TYR A 11 9.52 -11.66 -5.97
C TYR A 11 9.26 -10.15 -6.13
N GLN A 12 8.40 -9.76 -7.09
CA GLN A 12 8.07 -8.34 -7.31
C GLN A 12 7.31 -7.73 -6.14
N LYS A 13 6.36 -8.46 -5.55
CA LYS A 13 5.63 -8.02 -4.35
C LYS A 13 6.58 -7.81 -3.17
N HIS A 14 7.46 -8.77 -2.94
CA HIS A 14 8.48 -8.69 -1.90
C HIS A 14 9.46 -7.52 -2.13
N ARG A 15 9.91 -7.34 -3.35
CA ARG A 15 10.80 -6.25 -3.74
C ARG A 15 10.17 -4.89 -3.51
N PHE A 16 8.87 -4.73 -3.80
CA PHE A 16 8.16 -3.48 -3.59
C PHE A 16 8.07 -3.11 -2.10
N ALA A 17 7.66 -4.07 -1.26
CA ALA A 17 7.62 -3.87 0.19
C ALA A 17 9.00 -3.53 0.76
N LYS A 18 10.04 -4.24 0.32
CA LYS A 18 11.42 -3.99 0.73
C LYS A 18 11.91 -2.61 0.30
N LYS A 19 11.53 -2.14 -0.89
CA LYS A 19 11.85 -0.80 -1.37
C LYS A 19 11.24 0.27 -0.46
N ILE A 20 10.00 0.08 -0.03
CA ILE A 20 9.34 0.98 0.92
C ILE A 20 10.14 1.03 2.23
N ILE A 21 10.45 -0.11 2.81
CA ILE A 21 11.18 -0.21 4.08
C ILE A 21 12.56 0.46 3.96
N ASN A 22 13.32 0.14 2.92
CA ASN A 22 14.68 0.66 2.73
C ASN A 22 14.69 2.18 2.57
N ASN A 23 13.73 2.74 1.85
CA ASN A 23 13.65 4.18 1.64
C ASN A 23 13.10 4.94 2.85
N LEU A 24 12.37 4.26 3.74
CA LEU A 24 11.90 4.82 5.01
C LEU A 24 12.90 4.60 6.16
N PHE A 25 14.19 4.76 5.84
CA PHE A 25 15.29 4.65 6.80
C PHE A 25 15.45 3.25 7.42
N ASN A 26 15.18 2.22 6.59
CA ASN A 26 15.30 0.80 6.95
C ASN A 26 14.36 0.31 8.05
N THR A 27 13.32 1.08 8.37
CA THR A 27 12.29 0.64 9.30
C THR A 27 10.96 1.33 8.99
N VAL A 28 9.87 0.59 9.13
CA VAL A 28 8.51 1.13 9.07
C VAL A 28 7.79 0.99 10.41
N ASN A 29 8.50 0.58 11.46
CA ASN A 29 7.93 0.39 12.78
C ASN A 29 7.30 1.69 13.31
N GLY A 30 6.00 1.62 13.64
CA GLY A 30 5.23 2.75 14.11
C GLY A 30 4.89 3.81 13.04
N LYS A 31 5.31 3.61 11.79
CA LYS A 31 5.04 4.55 10.71
C LYS A 31 3.68 4.30 10.06
N LYS A 32 3.03 5.37 9.66
CA LYS A 32 1.78 5.36 8.91
C LYS A 32 2.08 5.29 7.43
N ILE A 33 1.66 4.20 6.79
CA ILE A 33 1.74 4.00 5.34
C ILE A 33 0.33 3.97 4.77
N THR A 34 0.02 4.88 3.87
CA THR A 34 -1.30 4.95 3.23
C THR A 34 -1.29 4.20 1.91
N PHE A 35 -2.22 3.25 1.77
CA PHE A 35 -2.41 2.48 0.55
C PHE A 35 -3.55 3.08 -0.27
N LEU A 36 -3.27 3.38 -1.51
CA LEU A 36 -4.26 3.74 -2.51
C LEU A 36 -4.51 2.54 -3.41
N GLY A 37 -5.66 1.90 -3.20
CA GLY A 37 -6.08 0.72 -3.90
C GLY A 37 -5.81 -0.58 -3.15
N TRP A 38 -6.80 -1.44 -3.19
CA TRP A 38 -6.73 -2.80 -2.64
C TRP A 38 -7.19 -3.85 -3.65
N ALA A 39 -8.04 -3.46 -4.60
CA ALA A 39 -8.49 -4.35 -5.68
C ALA A 39 -7.31 -4.81 -6.55
N PHE A 40 -7.47 -5.96 -7.17
CA PHE A 40 -6.49 -6.53 -8.11
C PHE A 40 -6.19 -5.60 -9.29
N LYS A 41 -7.23 -4.93 -9.80
CA LYS A 41 -7.15 -3.94 -10.89
C LYS A 41 -8.28 -2.93 -10.75
N LYS A 42 -8.22 -1.85 -11.54
CA LYS A 42 -9.29 -0.84 -11.57
C LYS A 42 -10.63 -1.42 -12.03
N ASP A 43 -11.69 -0.72 -11.70
CA ASP A 43 -13.08 -1.00 -12.14
C ASP A 43 -13.63 -2.35 -11.65
N THR A 44 -13.10 -2.87 -10.55
CA THR A 44 -13.59 -4.09 -9.92
C THR A 44 -13.40 -4.05 -8.40
N ASN A 45 -14.15 -4.88 -7.68
CA ASN A 45 -13.94 -5.15 -6.27
C ASN A 45 -13.25 -6.51 -6.03
N ASP A 46 -12.74 -7.15 -7.09
CA ASP A 46 -12.02 -8.42 -6.98
C ASP A 46 -10.64 -8.19 -6.36
N THR A 47 -10.38 -8.85 -5.24
CA THR A 47 -9.12 -8.74 -4.49
C THR A 47 -8.24 -9.98 -4.60
N ARG A 48 -8.67 -11.01 -5.34
CA ARG A 48 -7.90 -12.26 -5.45
C ARG A 48 -6.53 -11.98 -6.06
N GLU A 49 -5.49 -12.44 -5.38
CA GLU A 49 -4.08 -12.24 -5.77
C GLU A 49 -3.65 -10.78 -5.89
N SER A 50 -4.36 -9.85 -5.22
CA SER A 50 -3.94 -8.45 -5.18
C SER A 50 -2.59 -8.30 -4.49
N ALA A 51 -1.68 -7.57 -5.12
CA ALA A 51 -0.37 -7.26 -4.54
C ALA A 51 -0.49 -6.52 -3.20
N ALA A 52 -1.54 -5.72 -3.01
CA ALA A 52 -1.76 -4.96 -1.78
C ALA A 52 -1.81 -5.84 -0.53
N ILE A 53 -2.40 -7.04 -0.63
CA ILE A 53 -2.51 -7.98 0.50
C ILE A 53 -1.11 -8.39 0.99
N TYR A 54 -0.23 -8.76 0.08
CA TYR A 54 1.12 -9.25 0.39
C TYR A 54 2.05 -8.12 0.84
N VAL A 55 1.93 -6.95 0.23
CA VAL A 55 2.69 -5.77 0.64
C VAL A 55 2.28 -5.32 2.04
N ALA A 56 0.97 -5.28 2.32
CA ALA A 56 0.46 -4.96 3.66
C ALA A 56 0.96 -5.95 4.71
N ASP A 57 0.91 -7.25 4.42
CA ASP A 57 1.40 -8.28 5.33
C ASP A 57 2.86 -8.05 5.71
N GLN A 58 3.73 -7.82 4.75
CA GLN A 58 5.15 -7.58 5.01
C GLN A 58 5.41 -6.31 5.83
N LEU A 59 4.71 -5.22 5.52
CA LEU A 59 4.87 -3.97 6.26
C LEU A 59 4.31 -4.06 7.68
N ILE A 60 3.20 -4.76 7.88
CA ILE A 60 2.61 -5.01 9.21
C ILE A 60 3.55 -5.86 10.06
N GLU A 61 4.16 -6.89 9.47
CA GLU A 61 5.16 -7.72 10.18
C GLU A 61 6.33 -6.88 10.67
N ASP A 62 6.71 -5.84 9.93
CA ASP A 62 7.78 -4.90 10.30
C ASP A 62 7.29 -3.75 11.20
N GLY A 63 6.03 -3.80 11.66
CA GLY A 63 5.46 -2.87 12.63
C GLY A 63 4.78 -1.63 12.09
N ALA A 64 4.52 -1.55 10.78
CA ALA A 64 3.82 -0.42 10.18
C ALA A 64 2.33 -0.41 10.52
N ASN A 65 1.74 0.79 10.52
CA ASN A 65 0.30 1.00 10.52
C ASN A 65 -0.16 1.27 9.08
N ILE A 66 -1.04 0.43 8.57
CA ILE A 66 -1.51 0.50 7.18
C ILE A 66 -2.88 1.16 7.13
N HIS A 67 -2.95 2.27 6.43
CA HIS A 67 -4.16 3.07 6.24
C HIS A 67 -4.60 2.94 4.78
N ILE A 68 -5.79 2.39 4.54
CA ILE A 68 -6.21 1.89 3.25
C ILE A 68 -7.44 2.64 2.75
N TYR A 69 -7.39 3.08 1.49
CA TYR A 69 -8.54 3.52 0.75
C TYR A 69 -8.63 2.79 -0.59
N ASP A 70 -9.80 2.26 -0.89
CA ASP A 70 -10.15 1.73 -2.19
C ASP A 70 -11.60 2.11 -2.53
N PRO A 71 -11.90 2.60 -3.76
CA PRO A 71 -13.24 3.05 -4.11
C PRO A 71 -14.33 1.98 -4.08
N LYS A 72 -13.96 0.71 -4.21
CA LYS A 72 -14.94 -0.41 -4.34
C LYS A 72 -14.76 -1.56 -3.38
N VAL A 73 -13.66 -1.61 -2.65
CA VAL A 73 -13.42 -2.71 -1.69
C VAL A 73 -13.77 -2.24 -0.28
N THR A 74 -14.62 -2.98 0.39
CA THR A 74 -15.09 -2.65 1.74
C THR A 74 -14.04 -2.97 2.81
N GLU A 75 -14.14 -2.34 3.97
CA GLU A 75 -13.33 -2.64 5.14
C GLU A 75 -13.41 -4.12 5.53
N SER A 76 -14.62 -4.67 5.54
CA SER A 76 -14.85 -6.08 5.84
C SER A 76 -14.07 -7.01 4.90
N LYS A 77 -14.06 -6.70 3.61
CA LYS A 77 -13.32 -7.48 2.62
C LYS A 77 -11.81 -7.38 2.82
N ILE A 78 -11.29 -6.19 3.07
CA ILE A 78 -9.86 -5.95 3.32
C ILE A 78 -9.38 -6.76 4.53
N LYS A 79 -10.09 -6.66 5.64
CA LYS A 79 -9.74 -7.40 6.85
C LYS A 79 -9.88 -8.91 6.67
N SER A 80 -10.90 -9.35 5.94
CA SER A 80 -11.09 -10.77 5.59
C SER A 80 -9.93 -11.31 4.74
N ASP A 81 -9.47 -10.56 3.75
CA ASP A 81 -8.34 -10.97 2.90
C ASP A 81 -7.05 -11.18 3.72
N LEU A 82 -6.75 -10.26 4.62
CA LEU A 82 -5.58 -10.38 5.50
C LEU A 82 -5.72 -11.53 6.48
N THR A 83 -6.89 -11.67 7.11
CA THR A 83 -7.17 -12.76 8.05
C THR A 83 -7.00 -14.12 7.36
N TYR A 84 -7.52 -14.27 6.16
CA TYR A 84 -7.40 -15.51 5.38
C TYR A 84 -5.93 -15.85 5.10
N LEU A 85 -5.13 -14.87 4.67
CA LEU A 85 -3.69 -15.08 4.45
C LEU A 85 -2.98 -15.54 5.73
N TRP A 86 -3.26 -14.88 6.84
CA TRP A 86 -2.62 -15.20 8.12
C TRP A 86 -3.04 -16.56 8.66
N GLU A 87 -4.31 -16.94 8.50
CA GLU A 87 -4.79 -18.29 8.84
C GLU A 87 -4.09 -19.37 8.01
N LEU A 88 -3.95 -19.14 6.70
CA LEU A 88 -3.20 -20.05 5.82
C LEU A 88 -1.75 -20.22 6.26
N ASN A 89 -1.14 -19.16 6.79
CA ASN A 89 0.23 -19.19 7.29
C ASN A 89 0.36 -19.73 8.72
N GLY A 90 -0.72 -20.21 9.31
CA GLY A 90 -0.72 -20.82 10.64
C GLY A 90 -0.58 -19.84 11.79
N ILE A 91 -0.89 -18.55 11.57
CA ILE A 91 -0.85 -17.53 12.62
C ILE A 91 -2.03 -17.70 13.57
N SER A 92 -1.78 -17.66 14.86
CA SER A 92 -2.81 -17.83 15.88
C SER A 92 -3.84 -16.70 15.87
N GLU A 93 -5.06 -17.02 16.31
CA GLU A 93 -6.16 -16.05 16.38
C GLU A 93 -5.78 -14.79 17.19
N ASN A 94 -5.12 -14.95 18.32
CA ASN A 94 -4.69 -13.82 19.15
C ASN A 94 -3.69 -12.90 18.40
N ARG A 95 -2.78 -13.46 17.65
CA ARG A 95 -1.84 -12.69 16.85
C ARG A 95 -2.53 -12.01 15.66
N ILE A 96 -3.50 -12.65 15.04
CA ILE A 96 -4.32 -12.05 13.97
C ILE A 96 -5.08 -10.84 14.50
N LEU A 97 -5.73 -10.95 15.64
CA LEU A 97 -6.42 -9.81 16.26
C LEU A 97 -5.47 -8.65 16.55
N LYS A 98 -4.28 -8.94 17.03
CA LYS A 98 -3.24 -7.93 17.26
C LYS A 98 -2.81 -7.26 15.95
N LYS A 99 -2.55 -8.03 14.89
CA LYS A 99 -2.17 -7.51 13.58
C LYS A 99 -3.27 -6.62 12.97
N LEU A 100 -4.53 -6.98 13.17
CA LEU A 100 -5.67 -6.18 12.69
C LEU A 100 -5.75 -4.80 13.35
N THR A 101 -5.18 -4.60 14.53
CA THR A 101 -5.10 -3.27 15.15
C THR A 101 -4.20 -2.29 14.40
N GLN A 102 -3.39 -2.78 13.48
CA GLN A 102 -2.51 -1.99 12.62
C GLN A 102 -3.15 -1.67 11.26
N VAL A 103 -4.40 -2.06 11.03
CA VAL A 103 -5.12 -1.88 9.78
C VAL A 103 -6.28 -0.90 9.98
N PHE A 104 -6.26 0.18 9.19
CA PHE A 104 -7.25 1.25 9.23
C PHE A 104 -7.81 1.44 7.82
N VAL A 105 -9.13 1.45 7.67
CA VAL A 105 -9.79 1.58 6.36
C VAL A 105 -10.67 2.83 6.35
N TYR A 106 -10.67 3.53 5.23
CA TYR A 106 -11.33 4.82 5.07
C TYR A 106 -12.33 4.79 3.91
N ASP A 107 -13.46 5.48 4.09
CA ASP A 107 -14.46 5.66 3.03
C ASP A 107 -14.07 6.80 2.07
N LYS A 108 -13.17 7.67 2.49
CA LYS A 108 -12.67 8.80 1.69
C LYS A 108 -11.16 8.83 1.72
N ALA A 109 -10.55 8.98 0.55
CA ALA A 109 -9.10 9.03 0.42
C ALA A 109 -8.47 10.17 1.24
N ILE A 110 -9.14 11.33 1.29
CA ILE A 110 -8.62 12.51 1.99
C ILE A 110 -8.35 12.24 3.47
N ASP A 111 -9.15 11.40 4.11
CA ASP A 111 -9.02 11.08 5.52
C ASP A 111 -7.81 10.16 5.81
N ALA A 112 -7.31 9.48 4.78
CA ALA A 112 -6.18 8.56 4.91
C ALA A 112 -4.81 9.26 4.85
N PHE A 113 -4.72 10.46 4.29
CA PHE A 113 -3.43 11.09 3.98
C PHE A 113 -2.77 11.80 5.15
N LYS A 114 -3.55 12.32 6.09
CA LYS A 114 -3.01 13.13 7.18
C LYS A 114 -1.97 12.37 7.99
N ASP A 115 -0.83 13.01 8.21
CA ASP A 115 0.28 12.46 9.00
C ASP A 115 0.85 11.14 8.44
N SER A 116 0.68 10.88 7.15
CA SER A 116 1.31 9.74 6.50
C SER A 116 2.81 9.98 6.29
N HIS A 117 3.59 8.93 6.53
CA HIS A 117 5.02 8.90 6.21
C HIS A 117 5.25 8.56 4.74
N ALA A 118 4.40 7.70 4.18
CA ALA A 118 4.46 7.30 2.79
C ALA A 118 3.06 6.98 2.24
N ILE A 119 2.93 7.10 0.92
CA ILE A 119 1.77 6.64 0.16
C ILE A 119 2.26 5.57 -0.81
N ALA A 120 1.55 4.45 -0.90
CA ALA A 120 1.77 3.40 -1.88
C ALA A 120 0.55 3.27 -2.80
N VAL A 121 0.75 3.43 -4.11
CA VAL A 121 -0.30 3.23 -5.12
C VAL A 121 -0.23 1.79 -5.59
N LEU A 122 -1.27 1.01 -5.31
CA LEU A 122 -1.30 -0.43 -5.55
C LEU A 122 -2.36 -0.88 -6.54
N THR A 123 -3.31 0.00 -6.88
CA THR A 123 -4.31 -0.22 -7.93
C THR A 123 -4.39 1.02 -8.82
N GLU A 124 -4.58 0.85 -10.12
CA GLU A 124 -4.56 1.93 -11.11
C GLU A 124 -5.92 2.64 -11.28
N TRP A 125 -6.59 3.01 -10.18
CA TRP A 125 -7.83 3.77 -10.25
C TRP A 125 -7.61 5.15 -10.88
N GLU A 126 -8.48 5.53 -11.81
CA GLU A 126 -8.38 6.83 -12.51
C GLU A 126 -8.46 8.02 -11.54
N GLU A 127 -9.25 7.93 -10.49
CA GLU A 127 -9.39 9.02 -9.53
C GLU A 127 -8.06 9.41 -8.86
N PHE A 128 -7.12 8.47 -8.70
CA PHE A 128 -5.83 8.76 -8.08
C PHE A 128 -4.99 9.74 -8.89
N LYS A 129 -5.15 9.74 -10.22
CA LYS A 129 -4.46 10.69 -11.11
C LYS A 129 -4.96 12.12 -10.93
N ASN A 130 -6.20 12.29 -10.48
CA ASN A 130 -6.90 13.57 -10.42
C ASN A 130 -6.87 14.22 -9.03
N TYR A 131 -6.17 13.65 -8.08
CA TYR A 131 -6.05 14.21 -6.74
C TYR A 131 -5.20 15.49 -6.74
N ASN A 132 -5.50 16.38 -5.81
CA ASN A 132 -4.65 17.54 -5.54
C ASN A 132 -3.42 17.12 -4.72
N TRP A 133 -2.41 16.63 -5.40
CA TRP A 133 -1.20 16.09 -4.76
C TRP A 133 -0.43 17.13 -3.96
N LYS A 134 -0.52 18.43 -4.34
CA LYS A 134 0.08 19.52 -3.59
C LYS A 134 -0.54 19.65 -2.20
N ASN A 135 -1.86 19.54 -2.09
CA ASN A 135 -2.55 19.56 -0.80
C ASN A 135 -2.24 18.31 0.03
N ILE A 136 -2.21 17.14 -0.61
CA ILE A 136 -1.84 15.89 0.04
C ILE A 136 -0.44 15.97 0.63
N TYR A 137 0.51 16.51 -0.13
CA TYR A 137 1.88 16.73 0.34
C TYR A 137 1.93 17.53 1.64
N LYS A 138 1.13 18.60 1.74
CA LYS A 138 1.09 19.45 2.93
C LYS A 138 0.62 18.70 4.19
N GLU A 139 -0.25 17.71 4.03
CA GLU A 139 -0.81 16.92 5.14
C GLU A 139 0.12 15.81 5.62
N MET A 140 1.17 15.50 4.88
CA MET A 140 2.08 14.40 5.19
C MET A 140 3.27 14.85 6.03
N TYR A 141 3.88 13.91 6.74
CA TYR A 141 5.20 14.11 7.35
C TYR A 141 6.28 14.26 6.27
N LYS A 142 7.34 14.99 6.61
CA LYS A 142 8.48 15.20 5.71
C LYS A 142 9.72 14.43 6.18
N PRO A 143 10.48 13.88 5.27
CA PRO A 143 10.25 13.82 3.81
C PRO A 143 9.01 12.96 3.48
N ALA A 144 8.23 13.42 2.50
CA ALA A 144 7.01 12.73 2.07
C ALA A 144 7.32 11.76 0.93
N PHE A 145 7.16 10.46 1.20
CA PHE A 145 7.46 9.40 0.24
C PHE A 145 6.20 8.97 -0.53
N LEU A 146 6.36 8.74 -1.82
CA LEU A 146 5.31 8.19 -2.66
C LEU A 146 5.87 7.07 -3.54
N PHE A 147 5.31 5.87 -3.39
CA PHE A 147 5.70 4.68 -4.13
C PHE A 147 4.59 4.31 -5.10
N ASP A 148 4.82 4.53 -6.39
CA ASP A 148 3.84 4.25 -7.43
C ASP A 148 4.06 2.85 -8.01
N GLY A 149 3.32 1.90 -7.47
CA GLY A 149 3.38 0.50 -7.89
C GLY A 149 2.69 0.20 -9.21
N ARG A 150 2.03 1.19 -9.83
CA ARG A 150 1.26 1.01 -11.08
C ARG A 150 1.73 1.94 -12.20
N ASN A 151 2.67 2.84 -11.92
CA ASN A 151 3.24 3.80 -12.87
C ASN A 151 2.17 4.70 -13.51
N ILE A 152 1.23 5.18 -12.71
CA ILE A 152 0.09 5.98 -13.20
C ILE A 152 0.22 7.47 -12.95
N LEU A 153 1.18 7.89 -12.12
CA LEU A 153 1.32 9.30 -11.73
C LEU A 153 2.46 9.97 -12.51
N CYS A 154 2.41 11.30 -12.57
CA CYS A 154 3.42 12.10 -13.24
C CYS A 154 4.61 12.38 -12.31
N ALA A 155 5.73 11.72 -12.58
CA ALA A 155 6.93 11.82 -11.75
C ALA A 155 7.46 13.25 -11.65
N GLU A 156 7.49 14.00 -12.75
CA GLU A 156 8.00 15.37 -12.78
C GLU A 156 7.19 16.30 -11.86
N GLU A 157 5.86 16.25 -11.99
CA GLU A 157 4.96 17.04 -11.17
C GLU A 157 5.13 16.74 -9.67
N LEU A 158 5.17 15.45 -9.32
CA LEU A 158 5.29 15.04 -7.93
C LEU A 158 6.63 15.43 -7.30
N ARG A 159 7.71 15.33 -8.06
CA ARG A 159 9.03 15.76 -7.59
C ARG A 159 9.11 17.28 -7.46
N GLU A 160 8.49 18.04 -8.35
CA GLU A 160 8.40 19.51 -8.22
C GLU A 160 7.62 19.94 -6.98
N ILE A 161 6.56 19.20 -6.61
CA ILE A 161 5.82 19.44 -5.36
C ILE A 161 6.71 19.20 -4.13
N GLY A 162 7.62 18.24 -4.23
CA GLY A 162 8.56 17.92 -3.15
C GLY A 162 8.54 16.46 -2.68
N PHE A 163 7.73 15.59 -3.31
CA PHE A 163 7.72 14.16 -2.95
C PHE A 163 9.03 13.47 -3.29
N GLU A 164 9.46 12.59 -2.40
CA GLU A 164 10.39 11.54 -2.72
C GLU A 164 9.62 10.44 -3.46
N TYR A 165 9.66 10.49 -4.80
CA TYR A 165 8.80 9.69 -5.67
C TYR A 165 9.56 8.53 -6.32
N TYR A 166 9.00 7.32 -6.19
CA TYR A 166 9.56 6.09 -6.75
C TYR A 166 8.51 5.34 -7.58
N GLN A 167 8.94 4.84 -8.74
CA GLN A 167 8.12 4.02 -9.64
C GLN A 167 8.66 2.59 -9.73
N ILE A 168 7.80 1.64 -10.08
CA ILE A 168 8.22 0.27 -10.41
C ILE A 168 9.02 0.30 -11.72
N GLY A 169 10.16 -0.43 -11.74
CA GLY A 169 10.95 -0.66 -12.94
C GLY A 169 11.79 0.53 -13.41
N LYS A 170 11.81 1.63 -12.66
CA LYS A 170 12.72 2.76 -12.92
C LYS A 170 13.70 2.91 -11.76
N ILE A 171 14.95 3.08 -12.13
CA ILE A 171 16.08 3.33 -11.21
C ILE A 171 16.11 4.82 -10.87
#